data_2cee8afae49812da9889dc3493c83f0d
#
_entry.id   2cee8afae49812da9889dc3493c83f0d
#
_cell.length_a   1.000
_cell.length_b   1.000
_cell.length_c   1.000
_cell.angle_alpha   90.00
_cell.angle_beta   90.00
_cell.angle_gamma   90.00
#
_symmetry.space_group_name_H-M   'P 1'
#
loop_
_entity.id
_entity.type
_entity.pdbx_description
1 polymer ?
#
loop_
_entity_poly.entity_id
_entity_poly.type
_entity_poly.pdbx_seq_one_letter_code
_entity_poly.pdbx_strand_id
1 'polypeptide(L)'
;MGPEEWHKLENLDKRNQCGEDKQSPINIKTSEVEEESYRRLKITFDNTRGLVTGTLKNTGHSPKLTIADSNGASLTGGPLGNNKFELLEFHVHFGCVNKRGSEHKLNGKQLSGEVSDNNDVKL
;
A
#
# COMPACT_ATOMS: atom_id res chain seq x y z
N MET A 1 -22.49 -3.50 9.36
CA MET A 1 -21.60 -2.62 10.14
C MET A 1 -20.67 -1.92 9.16
N GLY A 2 -20.72 -0.60 9.11
CA GLY A 2 -19.90 0.19 8.16
C GLY A 2 -18.53 0.56 8.71
N PRO A 3 -17.62 1.17 7.90
CA PRO A 3 -16.27 1.55 8.32
C PRO A 3 -16.21 2.40 9.59
N GLU A 4 -17.22 3.24 9.81
CA GLU A 4 -17.33 4.10 10.98
C GLU A 4 -17.49 3.33 12.31
N GLU A 5 -17.84 2.05 12.22
CA GLU A 5 -18.06 1.20 13.39
C GLU A 5 -16.97 0.12 13.56
N TRP A 6 -15.98 0.05 12.66
CA TRP A 6 -14.94 -0.99 12.69
C TRP A 6 -14.09 -0.93 13.96
N HIS A 7 -13.89 0.26 14.53
CA HIS A 7 -13.19 0.42 15.79
C HIS A 7 -13.91 -0.24 16.99
N LYS A 8 -15.23 -0.54 16.85
CA LYS A 8 -16.04 -1.22 17.85
C LYS A 8 -16.01 -2.76 17.73
N LEU A 9 -15.41 -3.28 16.65
CA LEU A 9 -15.27 -4.71 16.46
C LEU A 9 -14.32 -5.27 17.52
N GLU A 10 -14.83 -6.15 18.36
CA GLU A 10 -14.01 -6.94 19.26
C GLU A 10 -13.19 -7.92 18.44
N ASN A 11 -11.90 -7.69 18.39
CA ASN A 11 -10.95 -8.63 17.80
C ASN A 11 -10.50 -9.61 18.86
N LEU A 12 -10.42 -10.89 18.49
CA LEU A 12 -9.86 -11.94 19.35
C LEU A 12 -8.44 -11.60 19.84
N ASP A 13 -7.72 -10.76 19.10
CA ASP A 13 -6.35 -10.31 19.40
C ASP A 13 -6.24 -9.04 20.26
N LYS A 14 -7.33 -8.39 20.64
CA LYS A 14 -7.34 -7.10 21.35
C LYS A 14 -6.47 -5.98 20.71
N ARG A 15 -6.16 -6.08 19.41
CA ARG A 15 -5.30 -5.16 18.67
C ARG A 15 -6.03 -4.43 17.55
N ASN A 16 -7.33 -4.18 17.74
CA ASN A 16 -8.09 -3.38 16.79
C ASN A 16 -7.64 -1.91 16.87
N GLN A 17 -6.92 -1.45 15.86
CA GLN A 17 -6.39 -0.09 15.75
C GLN A 17 -7.22 0.79 14.82
N CYS A 18 -8.38 0.34 14.35
CA CYS A 18 -9.24 1.08 13.41
C CYS A 18 -9.76 2.42 13.96
N GLY A 19 -9.65 2.66 15.25
CA GLY A 19 -10.03 3.92 15.91
C GLY A 19 -8.87 4.84 16.24
N GLU A 20 -7.63 4.48 15.88
CA GLU A 20 -6.45 5.27 16.20
C GLU A 20 -6.18 6.35 15.14
N ASP A 21 -5.30 7.31 15.46
CA ASP A 21 -5.05 8.49 14.63
C ASP A 21 -4.30 8.19 13.32
N LYS A 22 -3.55 7.07 13.26
CA LYS A 22 -2.77 6.69 12.08
C LYS A 22 -3.52 5.69 11.23
N GLN A 23 -4.35 6.18 10.35
CA GLN A 23 -5.19 5.38 9.47
C GLN A 23 -4.86 5.59 8.00
N SER A 24 -5.20 4.61 7.17
CA SER A 24 -5.15 4.65 5.71
C SER A 24 -6.46 4.05 5.17
N PRO A 25 -6.99 4.52 4.06
CA PRO A 25 -6.46 5.54 3.14
C PRO A 25 -6.60 6.99 3.66
N ILE A 26 -5.78 7.90 3.12
CA ILE A 26 -5.78 9.32 3.48
C ILE A 26 -6.21 10.22 2.30
N ASN A 27 -6.56 11.45 2.62
CA ASN A 27 -6.74 12.52 1.63
C ASN A 27 -5.51 13.44 1.64
N ILE A 28 -4.70 13.38 0.60
CA ILE A 28 -3.53 14.22 0.42
C ILE A 28 -3.99 15.61 -0.02
N LYS A 29 -3.82 16.62 0.83
CA LYS A 29 -4.11 18.01 0.52
C LYS A 29 -2.82 18.71 0.13
N THR A 30 -2.68 19.13 -1.12
CA THR A 30 -1.45 19.74 -1.62
C THR A 30 -1.10 21.05 -0.93
N SER A 31 -2.07 21.72 -0.30
CA SER A 31 -1.85 22.91 0.52
C SER A 31 -1.25 22.63 1.89
N GLU A 32 -1.25 21.37 2.34
CA GLU A 32 -0.77 20.92 3.65
C GLU A 32 0.50 20.05 3.52
N VAL A 33 0.99 19.84 2.29
CA VAL A 33 2.22 19.06 2.03
C VAL A 33 3.44 19.92 2.37
N GLU A 34 4.33 19.36 3.17
CA GLU A 34 5.65 19.92 3.44
C GLU A 34 6.69 19.28 2.51
N GLU A 35 7.57 20.09 1.94
CA GLU A 35 8.67 19.59 1.10
C GLU A 35 9.85 19.21 1.99
N GLU A 36 10.27 17.96 1.90
CA GLU A 36 11.46 17.46 2.55
C GLU A 36 12.44 16.85 1.55
N SER A 37 13.73 17.05 1.82
CA SER A 37 14.80 16.46 1.01
C SER A 37 15.21 15.12 1.59
N TYR A 38 14.90 14.07 0.86
CA TYR A 38 15.32 12.71 1.18
C TYR A 38 16.38 12.19 0.22
N ARG A 39 17.14 11.18 0.66
CA ARG A 39 17.93 10.36 -0.25
C ARG A 39 17.00 9.70 -1.26
N ARG A 40 17.51 9.41 -2.44
CA ARG A 40 16.72 8.76 -3.49
C ARG A 40 16.15 7.42 -3.01
N LEU A 41 14.88 7.21 -3.26
CA LEU A 41 14.24 5.91 -3.09
C LEU A 41 14.86 4.91 -4.07
N LYS A 42 15.20 3.72 -3.59
CA LYS A 42 15.88 2.70 -4.38
C LYS A 42 15.08 1.40 -4.35
N ILE A 43 14.78 0.90 -5.53
CA ILE A 43 14.24 -0.46 -5.72
C ILE A 43 15.41 -1.39 -6.07
N THR A 44 15.48 -2.53 -5.40
CA THR A 44 16.46 -3.59 -5.67
C THR A 44 15.69 -4.88 -5.93
N PHE A 45 16.02 -5.55 -7.04
CA PHE A 45 15.42 -6.83 -7.41
C PHE A 45 16.30 -7.97 -6.93
N ASP A 46 15.69 -9.09 -6.53
CA ASP A 46 16.42 -10.28 -6.05
C ASP A 46 17.14 -11.05 -7.17
N ASN A 47 16.83 -10.70 -8.42
CA ASN A 47 17.44 -11.31 -9.60
C ASN A 47 18.03 -10.27 -10.55
N THR A 48 18.97 -10.72 -11.37
CA THR A 48 19.70 -9.86 -12.33
C THR A 48 18.85 -9.35 -13.50
N ARG A 49 17.66 -9.91 -13.71
CA ARG A 49 16.77 -9.52 -14.81
C ARG A 49 15.91 -8.31 -14.45
N GLY A 50 15.88 -7.90 -13.18
CA GLY A 50 15.00 -6.82 -12.71
C GLY A 50 13.51 -7.17 -12.82
N LEU A 51 13.16 -8.45 -12.65
CA LEU A 51 11.80 -8.95 -12.76
C LEU A 51 11.28 -9.41 -11.41
N VAL A 52 9.99 -9.18 -11.19
CA VAL A 52 9.24 -9.76 -10.08
C VAL A 52 8.34 -10.85 -10.65
N THR A 53 8.30 -12.00 -9.99
CA THR A 53 7.41 -13.10 -10.37
C THR A 53 6.53 -13.51 -9.19
N GLY A 54 5.37 -14.05 -9.50
CA GLY A 54 4.42 -14.43 -8.47
C GLY A 54 3.17 -15.08 -9.03
N THR A 55 2.18 -15.25 -8.18
CA THR A 55 0.89 -15.82 -8.54
C THR A 55 -0.17 -14.73 -8.60
N LEU A 56 -0.73 -14.51 -9.79
CA LEU A 56 -1.85 -13.59 -9.98
C LEU A 56 -3.17 -14.34 -9.71
N LYS A 57 -3.98 -13.78 -8.82
CA LYS A 57 -5.31 -14.28 -8.48
C LYS A 57 -6.35 -13.19 -8.57
N ASN A 58 -7.56 -13.55 -8.99
CA ASN A 58 -8.74 -12.75 -8.74
C ASN A 58 -9.32 -13.16 -7.37
N THR A 59 -9.31 -12.24 -6.41
CA THR A 59 -9.77 -12.50 -5.04
C THR A 59 -11.29 -12.39 -4.87
N GLY A 60 -12.00 -11.98 -5.92
CA GLY A 60 -13.42 -11.58 -5.85
C GLY A 60 -13.59 -10.10 -5.50
N HIS A 61 -12.55 -9.44 -5.00
CA HIS A 61 -12.52 -8.00 -4.71
C HIS A 61 -11.61 -7.25 -5.68
N SER A 62 -10.42 -7.79 -5.93
CA SER A 62 -9.44 -7.18 -6.83
C SER A 62 -8.48 -8.24 -7.42
N PRO A 63 -7.83 -7.96 -8.57
CA PRO A 63 -6.64 -8.68 -8.99
C PRO A 63 -5.52 -8.46 -7.98
N LYS A 64 -4.93 -9.56 -7.49
CA LYS A 64 -3.82 -9.54 -6.54
C LYS A 64 -2.68 -10.42 -7.05
N LEU A 65 -1.45 -9.87 -7.09
CA LEU A 65 -0.24 -10.64 -7.33
C LEU A 65 0.47 -10.87 -5.99
N THR A 66 0.62 -12.13 -5.61
CA THR A 66 1.45 -12.52 -4.46
C THR A 66 2.83 -12.92 -4.97
N ILE A 67 3.87 -12.32 -4.42
CA ILE A 67 5.25 -12.48 -4.88
C ILE A 67 5.80 -13.85 -4.47
N ALA A 68 6.54 -14.49 -5.36
CA ALA A 68 7.25 -15.73 -5.06
C ALA A 68 8.53 -15.43 -4.26
N ASP A 69 8.80 -16.20 -3.21
CA ASP A 69 9.87 -15.98 -2.23
C ASP A 69 11.29 -15.76 -2.80
N SER A 70 11.56 -16.23 -4.02
CA SER A 70 12.88 -16.17 -4.65
C SER A 70 13.04 -15.12 -5.75
N ASN A 71 11.99 -14.35 -6.06
CA ASN A 71 11.97 -13.42 -7.19
C ASN A 71 11.22 -12.12 -6.87
N GLY A 72 11.50 -11.58 -5.71
CA GLY A 72 10.90 -10.36 -5.23
C GLY A 72 11.70 -9.10 -5.55
N ALA A 73 11.32 -8.04 -4.87
CA ALA A 73 12.00 -6.77 -4.86
C ALA A 73 11.97 -6.16 -3.46
N SER A 74 12.89 -5.26 -3.20
CA SER A 74 12.92 -4.50 -1.96
C SER A 74 13.07 -3.01 -2.21
N LEU A 75 12.56 -2.22 -1.26
CA LEU A 75 12.55 -0.78 -1.26
C LEU A 75 13.38 -0.25 -0.10
N THR A 76 14.26 0.72 -0.36
CA THR A 76 15.13 1.36 0.64
C THR A 76 15.31 2.84 0.33
N GLY A 77 15.79 3.63 1.28
CA GLY A 77 16.07 5.05 1.11
C GLY A 77 14.81 5.92 1.17
N GLY A 78 14.86 7.12 0.66
CA GLY A 78 13.77 8.08 0.80
C GLY A 78 13.38 8.31 2.27
N PRO A 79 12.09 8.47 2.56
CA PRO A 79 11.59 8.62 3.92
C PRO A 79 11.70 7.35 4.76
N LEU A 80 12.05 6.21 4.15
CA LEU A 80 12.20 4.92 4.84
C LEU A 80 13.47 4.85 5.69
N GLY A 81 14.39 5.81 5.52
CA GLY A 81 15.65 5.86 6.25
C GLY A 81 16.53 4.65 5.97
N ASN A 82 16.90 3.92 7.03
CA ASN A 82 17.72 2.70 6.95
C ASN A 82 16.89 1.41 6.85
N ASN A 83 15.58 1.51 6.88
CA ASN A 83 14.72 0.33 6.81
C ASN A 83 14.72 -0.25 5.38
N LYS A 84 14.65 -1.58 5.30
CA LYS A 84 14.44 -2.32 4.07
C LYS A 84 13.04 -2.93 4.11
N PHE A 85 12.25 -2.64 3.10
CA PHE A 85 10.90 -3.19 2.91
C PHE A 85 10.94 -4.20 1.78
N GLU A 86 10.44 -5.40 2.01
CA GLU A 86 10.33 -6.42 0.97
C GLU A 86 8.92 -6.44 0.41
N LEU A 87 8.82 -6.45 -0.90
CA LEU A 87 7.55 -6.54 -1.61
C LEU A 87 6.96 -7.94 -1.45
N LEU A 88 5.82 -8.04 -0.76
CA LEU A 88 5.09 -9.29 -0.56
C LEU A 88 4.00 -9.51 -1.60
N GLU A 89 3.25 -8.48 -1.88
CA GLU A 89 2.14 -8.53 -2.83
C GLU A 89 1.80 -7.13 -3.34
N PHE A 90 1.09 -7.08 -4.43
CA PHE A 90 0.36 -5.89 -4.82
C PHE A 90 -1.04 -6.23 -5.35
N HIS A 91 -1.94 -5.30 -5.22
CA HIS A 91 -3.30 -5.40 -5.74
C HIS A 91 -3.76 -4.07 -6.31
N VAL A 92 -4.84 -4.12 -7.07
CA VAL A 92 -5.34 -2.96 -7.80
C VAL A 92 -6.72 -2.59 -7.29
N HIS A 93 -6.86 -1.34 -6.86
CA HIS A 93 -8.17 -0.75 -6.58
C HIS A 93 -8.72 -0.10 -7.84
N PHE A 94 -9.95 -0.39 -8.16
CA PHE A 94 -10.67 0.20 -9.29
C PHE A 94 -12.16 0.27 -8.99
N GLY A 95 -12.86 1.13 -9.70
CA GLY A 95 -14.31 1.29 -9.55
C GLY A 95 -15.04 1.14 -10.88
N CYS A 96 -16.35 0.96 -10.80
CA CYS A 96 -17.22 0.88 -11.98
C CYS A 96 -17.35 2.22 -12.74
N VAL A 97 -16.89 3.31 -12.13
CA VAL A 97 -16.97 4.66 -12.70
C VAL A 97 -15.61 5.33 -12.59
N ASN A 98 -15.18 6.00 -13.66
CA ASN A 98 -13.96 6.81 -13.63
C ASN A 98 -14.00 7.82 -12.48
N LYS A 99 -12.84 8.05 -11.83
CA LYS A 99 -12.67 8.93 -10.67
C LYS A 99 -13.35 8.42 -9.38
N ARG A 100 -13.59 7.12 -9.29
CA ARG A 100 -14.09 6.43 -8.09
C ARG A 100 -13.40 5.07 -7.86
N GLY A 101 -12.13 4.96 -8.25
CA GLY A 101 -11.37 3.71 -8.15
C GLY A 101 -10.29 3.72 -7.07
N SER A 102 -9.69 4.87 -6.78
CA SER A 102 -8.67 4.93 -5.74
C SER A 102 -9.29 4.98 -4.34
N GLU A 103 -8.60 4.43 -3.36
CA GLU A 103 -8.94 4.58 -1.94
C GLU A 103 -8.41 5.91 -1.41
N HIS A 104 -7.15 6.24 -1.69
CA HIS A 104 -6.58 7.55 -1.38
C HIS A 104 -7.21 8.64 -2.24
N LYS A 105 -7.23 9.86 -1.69
CA LYS A 105 -7.76 11.04 -2.39
C LYS A 105 -6.66 12.08 -2.55
N LEU A 106 -6.74 12.86 -3.61
CA LEU A 106 -5.93 14.05 -3.82
C LEU A 106 -6.84 15.28 -3.85
N ASN A 107 -6.67 16.19 -2.88
CA ASN A 107 -7.54 17.36 -2.70
C ASN A 107 -9.04 16.98 -2.69
N GLY A 108 -9.40 15.94 -1.95
CA GLY A 108 -10.76 15.44 -1.80
C GLY A 108 -11.29 14.64 -2.99
N LYS A 109 -10.52 14.44 -4.06
CA LYS A 109 -10.95 13.72 -5.27
C LYS A 109 -10.31 12.34 -5.34
N GLN A 110 -11.10 11.32 -5.62
CA GLN A 110 -10.62 10.00 -5.99
C GLN A 110 -10.09 10.00 -7.42
N LEU A 111 -9.14 9.10 -7.69
CA LEU A 111 -8.62 8.80 -9.03
C LEU A 111 -9.34 7.57 -9.61
N SER A 112 -9.05 7.25 -10.87
CA SER A 112 -9.69 6.13 -11.58
C SER A 112 -9.29 4.75 -11.04
N GLY A 113 -8.13 4.66 -10.42
CA GLY A 113 -7.63 3.45 -9.77
C GLY A 113 -6.41 3.75 -8.92
N GLU A 114 -5.98 2.76 -8.18
CA GLU A 114 -4.80 2.79 -7.32
C GLU A 114 -4.14 1.42 -7.33
N VAL A 115 -2.82 1.41 -7.32
CA VAL A 115 -2.04 0.20 -7.10
C VAL A 115 -1.47 0.30 -5.70
N SER A 116 -1.83 -0.66 -4.86
CA SER A 116 -1.33 -0.76 -3.49
C SER A 116 -0.38 -1.94 -3.38
N ASP A 117 0.74 -1.74 -2.73
CA ASP A 117 1.71 -2.76 -2.41
C ASP A 117 1.75 -2.99 -0.89
N ASN A 118 1.80 -4.24 -0.50
CA ASN A 118 2.05 -4.64 0.87
C ASN A 118 3.51 -5.05 1.01
N ASN A 119 4.17 -4.43 1.96
CA ASN A 119 5.58 -4.66 2.24
C ASN A 119 5.75 -5.08 3.70
N ASP A 120 6.71 -5.99 3.93
CA ASP A 120 7.13 -6.34 5.28
C ASP A 120 8.48 -5.68 5.60
N VAL A 121 8.64 -5.23 6.85
CA VAL A 121 9.90 -4.66 7.32
C VAL A 121 10.78 -5.82 7.75
N LYS A 122 11.88 -6.05 7.04
CA LYS A 122 12.95 -6.90 7.57
C LYS A 122 13.97 -6.03 8.32
N LEU A 123 14.01 -6.24 9.62
CA LEU A 123 15.01 -5.68 10.53
C LEU A 123 16.32 -6.42 10.39
#